data_4dde4f5cefb194422de1ea1b017bf96e
#
_entry.id   4dde4f5cefb194422de1ea1b017bf96e
#
_cell.length_a   1.000
_cell.length_b   1.000
_cell.length_c   1.000
_cell.angle_alpha   90.00
_cell.angle_beta   90.00
_cell.angle_gamma   90.00
#
_symmetry.space_group_name_H-M   'P 1'
#
loop_
_entity.id
_entity.type
_entity.pdbx_description
1 polymer ?
#
loop_
_entity_poly.entity_id
_entity_poly.type
_entity_poly.pdbx_seq_one_letter_code
_entity_poly.pdbx_strand_id
1 'polypeptide(L)'
;VPIASIPTVTIQLGRSRTVRRAYGIDEIALVPGSRTVDPSVTDSSWSLGGIEREIPIIASAMDGVVDVDMCVELTRQGALGVLNLEGVQCRYDDPNPVLDRIAAVGKEEFVPLMQELYSQP
;
A
#
# COMPACT_ATOMS: atom_id res chain seq x y z
N VAL A 1 -20.53 -3.19 -19.50
CA VAL A 1 -19.80 -3.90 -20.57
C VAL A 1 -19.15 -5.10 -19.91
N PRO A 2 -19.41 -6.36 -20.34
CA PRO A 2 -18.73 -7.50 -19.75
C PRO A 2 -17.24 -7.35 -19.99
N ILE A 3 -16.47 -7.39 -18.90
CA ILE A 3 -15.02 -7.47 -18.98
C ILE A 3 -14.70 -8.79 -19.69
N ALA A 4 -14.18 -8.70 -20.90
CA ALA A 4 -13.71 -9.88 -21.62
C ALA A 4 -12.71 -10.60 -20.71
N SER A 5 -12.91 -11.89 -20.46
CA SER A 5 -12.00 -12.68 -19.67
C SER A 5 -10.62 -12.65 -20.34
N ILE A 6 -9.67 -11.95 -19.71
CA ILE A 6 -8.28 -11.96 -20.15
C ILE A 6 -7.79 -13.42 -20.04
N PRO A 7 -7.27 -14.01 -21.13
CA PRO A 7 -6.76 -15.37 -21.06
C PRO A 7 -5.63 -15.42 -20.02
N THR A 8 -5.84 -16.19 -18.96
CA THR A 8 -4.86 -16.34 -17.90
C THR A 8 -3.69 -17.17 -18.43
N VAL A 9 -2.54 -16.55 -18.62
CA VAL A 9 -1.32 -17.28 -18.98
C VAL A 9 -0.85 -18.06 -17.76
N THR A 10 -0.90 -19.38 -17.85
CA THR A 10 -0.42 -20.28 -16.80
C THR A 10 0.94 -20.84 -17.17
N ILE A 11 1.84 -20.92 -16.20
CA ILE A 11 3.18 -21.46 -16.34
C ILE A 11 3.32 -22.66 -15.39
N GLN A 12 3.84 -23.75 -15.89
CA GLN A 12 4.18 -24.90 -15.03
C GLN A 12 5.54 -24.68 -14.37
N LEU A 13 5.57 -24.77 -13.03
CA LEU A 13 6.78 -24.79 -12.23
C LEU A 13 7.05 -26.20 -11.72
N GLY A 14 8.09 -26.86 -12.29
CA GLY A 14 8.42 -28.21 -11.94
C GLY A 14 7.32 -29.21 -12.35
N ARG A 15 7.19 -30.31 -11.57
CA ARG A 15 6.33 -31.45 -11.98
C ARG A 15 4.86 -31.30 -11.59
N SER A 16 4.50 -30.42 -10.64
CA SER A 16 3.15 -30.45 -10.04
C SER A 16 2.55 -29.09 -9.68
N ARG A 17 3.24 -27.98 -9.97
CA ARG A 17 2.73 -26.64 -9.62
C ARG A 17 2.46 -25.82 -10.86
N THR A 18 1.24 -25.28 -10.92
CA THR A 18 0.82 -24.31 -11.95
C THR A 18 0.70 -22.95 -11.30
N VAL A 19 1.30 -21.94 -11.90
CA VAL A 19 1.24 -20.55 -11.44
C VAL A 19 0.69 -19.64 -12.54
N ARG A 20 0.08 -18.55 -12.17
CA ARG A 20 -0.31 -17.49 -13.09
C ARG A 20 0.82 -16.50 -13.24
N ARG A 21 1.03 -15.99 -14.45
CA ARG A 21 1.96 -14.88 -14.66
C ARG A 21 1.43 -13.64 -13.95
N ALA A 22 2.25 -13.03 -13.12
CA ALA A 22 2.05 -11.68 -12.62
C ALA A 22 2.87 -10.71 -13.48
N TYR A 23 2.40 -9.48 -13.60
CA TYR A 23 3.07 -8.43 -14.37
C TYR A 23 3.49 -7.33 -13.42
N GLY A 24 4.72 -6.84 -13.59
CA GLY A 24 5.15 -5.59 -12.97
C GLY A 24 4.44 -4.39 -13.62
N ILE A 25 4.39 -3.28 -12.93
CA ILE A 25 3.74 -2.05 -13.44
C ILE A 25 4.46 -1.51 -14.69
N ASP A 26 5.73 -1.80 -14.83
CA ASP A 26 6.59 -1.47 -15.96
C ASP A 26 6.36 -2.37 -17.20
N GLU A 27 5.68 -3.51 -17.01
CA GLU A 27 5.32 -4.44 -18.08
C GLU A 27 3.92 -4.16 -18.69
N ILE A 28 3.17 -3.21 -18.12
CA ILE A 28 1.80 -2.90 -18.56
C ILE A 28 1.67 -1.43 -18.97
N ALA A 29 0.74 -1.16 -19.87
CA ALA A 29 0.39 0.19 -20.26
C ALA A 29 -1.13 0.33 -20.41
N LEU A 30 -1.63 1.55 -20.15
CA LEU A 30 -3.02 1.89 -20.44
C LEU A 30 -3.18 2.13 -21.93
N VAL A 31 -4.12 1.41 -22.53
CA VAL A 31 -4.46 1.60 -23.94
C VAL A 31 -5.72 2.46 -24.02
N PRO A 32 -5.73 3.53 -24.84
CA PRO A 32 -6.92 4.36 -25.02
C PRO A 32 -8.11 3.53 -25.50
N GLY A 33 -9.27 3.76 -24.88
CA GLY A 33 -10.52 3.16 -25.32
C GLY A 33 -11.09 3.83 -26.57
N SER A 34 -12.09 3.20 -27.17
CA SER A 34 -12.81 3.76 -28.35
C SER A 34 -13.83 4.84 -27.97
N ARG A 35 -14.10 5.04 -26.71
CA ARG A 35 -15.06 6.04 -26.19
C ARG A 35 -14.41 6.93 -25.15
N THR A 36 -14.64 8.23 -25.30
CA THR A 36 -14.37 9.20 -24.24
C THR A 36 -15.50 9.14 -23.23
N VAL A 37 -15.16 9.06 -21.95
CA VAL A 37 -16.11 9.10 -20.83
C VAL A 37 -15.90 10.39 -20.08
N ASP A 38 -16.99 11.09 -19.75
CA ASP A 38 -16.94 12.27 -18.90
C ASP A 38 -16.49 11.86 -17.49
N PRO A 39 -15.47 12.50 -16.90
CA PRO A 39 -15.02 12.21 -15.53
C PRO A 39 -16.15 12.28 -14.49
N SER A 40 -17.14 13.17 -14.68
CA SER A 40 -18.26 13.35 -13.75
C SER A 40 -19.20 12.15 -13.65
N VAL A 41 -19.19 11.26 -14.64
CA VAL A 41 -20.01 10.01 -14.65
C VAL A 41 -19.18 8.77 -14.36
N THR A 42 -17.91 8.95 -14.02
CA THR A 42 -17.02 7.84 -13.69
C THR A 42 -17.14 7.49 -12.22
N ASP A 43 -17.52 6.26 -11.93
CA ASP A 43 -17.50 5.70 -10.61
C ASP A 43 -16.11 5.10 -10.32
N SER A 44 -15.41 5.66 -9.36
CA SER A 44 -14.08 5.22 -8.91
C SER A 44 -14.13 4.39 -7.63
N SER A 45 -15.32 4.12 -7.11
CA SER A 45 -15.48 3.30 -5.92
C SER A 45 -14.93 1.88 -6.12
N TRP A 46 -14.42 1.31 -5.06
CA TRP A 46 -13.81 -0.01 -5.09
C TRP A 46 -14.02 -0.75 -3.78
N SER A 47 -13.87 -2.07 -3.82
CA SER A 47 -14.03 -2.94 -2.65
C SER A 47 -12.86 -3.92 -2.55
N LEU A 48 -12.33 -4.06 -1.34
CA LEU A 48 -11.27 -5.02 -1.02
C LEU A 48 -11.57 -5.67 0.35
N GLY A 49 -11.78 -6.99 0.35
CA GLY A 49 -11.98 -7.75 1.58
C GLY A 49 -13.18 -7.29 2.42
N GLY A 50 -14.23 -6.75 1.79
CA GLY A 50 -15.42 -6.22 2.47
C GLY A 50 -15.28 -4.75 2.92
N ILE A 51 -14.15 -4.11 2.64
CA ILE A 51 -13.95 -2.68 2.85
C ILE A 51 -14.29 -1.95 1.56
N GLU A 52 -15.29 -1.06 1.60
CA GLU A 52 -15.68 -0.22 0.48
C GLU A 52 -15.10 1.17 0.63
N ARG A 53 -14.61 1.76 -0.47
CA ARG A 53 -14.03 3.11 -0.51
C ARG A 53 -14.41 3.83 -1.80
N GLU A 54 -14.51 5.15 -1.73
CA GLU A 54 -14.89 6.02 -2.85
C GLU A 54 -13.69 6.37 -3.74
N ILE A 55 -12.50 6.49 -3.14
CA ILE A 55 -11.28 6.86 -3.84
C ILE A 55 -10.34 5.66 -3.93
N PRO A 56 -9.87 5.27 -5.13
CA PRO A 56 -9.04 4.09 -5.33
C PRO A 56 -7.57 4.38 -4.97
N ILE A 57 -7.34 4.87 -3.76
CA ILE A 57 -6.02 5.17 -3.21
C ILE A 57 -5.81 4.38 -1.93
N ILE A 58 -4.69 3.68 -1.86
CA ILE A 58 -4.21 3.01 -0.65
C ILE A 58 -2.83 3.58 -0.32
N ALA A 59 -2.71 4.21 0.85
CA ALA A 59 -1.40 4.63 1.35
C ALA A 59 -0.64 3.43 1.93
N SER A 60 0.59 3.23 1.46
CA SER A 60 1.44 2.10 1.85
C SER A 60 1.88 2.20 3.31
N ALA A 61 2.10 1.05 3.91
CA ALA A 61 2.56 0.88 5.29
C ALA A 61 4.03 1.34 5.46
N MET A 62 4.22 2.63 5.66
CA MET A 62 5.54 3.27 5.86
C MET A 62 5.49 4.19 7.08
N ASP A 63 6.27 3.91 8.12
CA ASP A 63 6.27 4.66 9.38
C ASP A 63 6.51 6.17 9.22
N GLY A 64 7.36 6.58 8.28
CA GLY A 64 7.66 7.98 8.01
C GLY A 64 6.59 8.73 7.21
N VAL A 65 5.52 8.07 6.77
CA VAL A 65 4.50 8.66 5.88
C VAL A 65 3.09 8.42 6.40
N VAL A 66 2.81 7.23 6.93
CA VAL A 66 1.45 6.82 7.32
C VAL A 66 1.42 6.48 8.80
N ASP A 67 0.96 7.43 9.58
CA ASP A 67 0.63 7.29 10.99
C ASP A 67 -0.88 7.06 11.20
N VAL A 68 -1.31 7.00 12.45
CA VAL A 68 -2.71 6.80 12.82
C VAL A 68 -3.58 7.97 12.34
N ASP A 69 -3.10 9.20 12.50
CA ASP A 69 -3.86 10.39 12.12
C ASP A 69 -4.03 10.46 10.60
N MET A 70 -2.99 10.12 9.84
CA MET A 70 -3.07 10.01 8.37
C MET A 70 -4.06 8.93 7.94
N CYS A 71 -4.09 7.77 8.60
CA CYS A 71 -5.08 6.72 8.31
C CYS A 71 -6.52 7.19 8.57
N VAL A 72 -6.75 7.92 9.67
CA VAL A 72 -8.06 8.50 10.00
C VAL A 72 -8.48 9.50 8.93
N GLU A 73 -7.58 10.41 8.53
CA GLU A 73 -7.88 11.42 7.53
C GLU A 73 -8.13 10.82 6.14
N LEU A 74 -7.31 9.87 5.70
CA LEU A 74 -7.55 9.14 4.45
C LEU A 74 -8.91 8.44 4.44
N THR A 75 -9.30 7.85 5.57
CA THR A 75 -10.61 7.21 5.72
C THR A 75 -11.75 8.22 5.59
N ARG A 76 -11.62 9.43 6.18
CA ARG A 76 -12.60 10.52 6.04
C ARG A 76 -12.74 11.01 4.61
N GLN A 77 -11.65 10.98 3.86
CA GLN A 77 -11.62 11.35 2.44
C GLN A 77 -12.07 10.24 1.50
N GLY A 78 -12.46 9.07 2.00
CA GLY A 78 -12.90 7.93 1.19
C GLY A 78 -11.79 7.06 0.63
N ALA A 79 -10.54 7.25 1.08
CA ALA A 79 -9.38 6.42 0.73
C ALA A 79 -9.06 5.39 1.83
N LEU A 80 -7.93 4.71 1.78
CA LEU A 80 -7.48 3.76 2.78
C LEU A 80 -6.02 4.00 3.16
N GLY A 81 -5.72 4.03 4.46
CA GLY A 81 -4.37 3.99 4.99
C GLY A 81 -4.04 2.61 5.57
N VAL A 82 -2.80 2.17 5.41
CA VAL A 82 -2.29 0.92 5.98
C VAL A 82 -1.13 1.22 6.91
N LEU A 83 -1.24 0.80 8.17
CA LEU A 83 -0.17 0.93 9.15
C LEU A 83 0.83 -0.22 9.04
N ASN A 84 2.11 0.08 9.27
CA ASN A 84 3.13 -0.93 9.42
C ASN A 84 3.05 -1.55 10.84
N LEU A 85 2.55 -2.79 10.93
CA LEU A 85 2.38 -3.48 12.21
C LEU A 85 3.70 -3.84 12.89
N GLU A 86 4.81 -3.89 12.16
CA GLU A 86 6.15 -4.14 12.70
C GLU A 86 6.94 -2.85 12.93
N GLY A 87 6.39 -1.72 12.52
CA GLY A 87 7.01 -0.41 12.59
C GLY A 87 6.87 0.28 13.94
N VAL A 88 7.51 1.45 14.06
CA VAL A 88 7.52 2.27 15.27
C VAL A 88 6.11 2.66 15.70
N GLN A 89 5.22 2.96 14.76
CA GLN A 89 3.83 3.38 15.01
C GLN A 89 2.99 2.33 15.78
N CYS A 90 3.31 1.06 15.64
CA CYS A 90 2.56 -0.04 16.24
C CYS A 90 3.32 -0.78 17.33
N ARG A 91 4.64 -0.51 17.47
CA ARG A 91 5.52 -1.18 18.42
C ARG A 91 5.54 -0.52 19.79
N TYR A 92 5.33 0.79 19.83
CA TYR A 92 5.42 1.59 21.06
C TYR A 92 4.05 2.15 21.42
N ASP A 93 3.72 2.17 22.71
CA ASP A 93 2.48 2.77 23.24
C ASP A 93 2.37 4.27 22.89
N ASP A 94 3.52 4.98 22.96
CA ASP A 94 3.66 6.35 22.44
C ASP A 94 4.83 6.38 21.45
N PRO A 95 4.57 6.41 20.15
CA PRO A 95 5.61 6.43 19.13
C PRO A 95 6.31 7.78 18.98
N ASN A 96 5.71 8.90 19.43
CA ASN A 96 6.23 10.24 19.18
C ASN A 96 7.65 10.48 19.70
N PRO A 97 8.01 10.13 20.95
CA PRO A 97 9.37 10.29 21.44
C PRO A 97 10.40 9.49 20.66
N VAL A 98 9.98 8.32 20.12
CA VAL A 98 10.85 7.46 19.31
C VAL A 98 11.09 8.08 17.95
N LEU A 99 10.03 8.61 17.33
CA LEU A 99 10.12 9.32 16.04
C LEU A 99 10.96 10.58 16.13
N ASP A 100 10.81 11.36 17.22
CA ASP A 100 11.65 12.54 17.49
C ASP A 100 13.13 12.15 17.62
N ARG A 101 13.42 11.05 18.30
CA ARG A 101 14.77 10.51 18.43
C ARG A 101 15.35 10.08 17.08
N ILE A 102 14.55 9.44 16.23
CA ILE A 102 14.94 9.06 14.87
C ILE A 102 15.21 10.31 14.01
N ALA A 103 14.36 11.33 14.11
CA ALA A 103 14.51 12.56 13.35
C ALA A 103 15.75 13.38 13.76
N ALA A 104 16.18 13.29 15.03
CA ALA A 104 17.31 14.03 15.55
C ALA A 104 18.67 13.36 15.32
N VAL A 105 18.70 12.08 14.97
CA VAL A 105 19.95 11.32 14.85
C VAL A 105 20.70 11.63 13.54
N GLY A 106 22.04 11.66 13.62
CA GLY A 106 22.90 11.84 12.45
C GLY A 106 22.96 10.59 11.56
N LYS A 107 23.38 10.79 10.31
CA LYS A 107 23.42 9.72 9.29
C LYS A 107 24.27 8.51 9.73
N GLU A 108 25.36 8.74 10.45
CA GLU A 108 26.26 7.67 10.88
C GLU A 108 25.68 6.83 12.03
N GLU A 109 24.84 7.44 12.86
CA GLU A 109 24.22 6.80 14.03
C GLU A 109 22.84 6.22 13.73
N PHE A 110 22.29 6.49 12.52
CA PHE A 110 20.94 6.08 12.15
C PHE A 110 20.76 4.56 12.16
N VAL A 111 21.67 3.81 11.54
CA VAL A 111 21.57 2.35 11.48
C VAL A 111 21.67 1.68 12.84
N PRO A 112 22.65 2.02 13.70
CA PRO A 112 22.70 1.53 15.08
C PRO A 112 21.42 1.84 15.88
N LEU A 113 20.88 3.07 15.77
CA LEU A 113 19.65 3.44 16.43
C LEU A 113 18.48 2.57 15.97
N MET A 114 18.30 2.39 14.66
CA MET A 114 17.23 1.55 14.13
C MET A 114 17.34 0.11 14.60
N GLN A 115 18.56 -0.44 14.65
CA GLN A 115 18.79 -1.78 15.17
C GLN A 115 18.44 -1.89 16.67
N GLU A 116 18.77 -0.88 17.46
CA GLU A 116 18.37 -0.81 18.87
C GLU A 116 16.85 -0.81 19.01
N LEU A 117 16.16 0.10 18.29
CA LEU A 117 14.71 0.26 18.37
C LEU A 117 13.95 -1.00 17.93
N TYR A 118 14.42 -1.69 16.90
CA TYR A 118 13.79 -2.91 16.40
C TYR A 118 14.21 -4.18 17.15
N SER A 119 15.23 -4.13 18.01
CA SER A 119 15.62 -5.25 18.87
C SER A 119 14.79 -5.35 20.15
N GLN A 120 14.06 -4.31 20.50
CA GLN A 120 13.17 -4.31 21.66
C GLN A 120 11.89 -5.09 21.35
N PRO A 121 11.36 -5.88 22.30
CA PRO A 121 10.14 -6.68 22.09
C PRO A 121 8.91 -5.81 21.94
#